data_a654cafd06c7131a399872b12de596da
#
_entry.id   a654cafd06c7131a399872b12de596da
#
_cell.length_a   1.000
_cell.length_b   1.000
_cell.length_c   1.000
_cell.angle_alpha   90.00
_cell.angle_beta   90.00
_cell.angle_gamma   90.00
#
_symmetry.space_group_name_H-M   'P 1'
#
loop_
_entity.id
_entity.type
_entity.pdbx_description
1 polymer ?
#
loop_
_entity_poly.entity_id
_entity_poly.type
_entity_poly.pdbx_seq_one_letter_code
_entity_poly.pdbx_strand_id
1 'polypeptide(L)'
;MHTRSWKKEILTIPNALSVFRIALIPVYLKIYLEEKYTLAAMILAVSCLTDLVDGKIARKFNMISNVGKVLDPLADKLTQLGLLLCLSVRRRLLKYLLVIFLIKEFWQLFAMLAAMRRGKALNGALWSGKVSTTVLFASLGLMFLFPGMSDRTANVLALICLGFLLYAFGDYVKAYLGKNKKIYDLE
;
A
#
# COMPACT_ATOMS: atom_id res chain seq x y z
N MET A 1 8.84 -33.71 -4.18
CA MET A 1 8.88 -32.37 -3.52
C MET A 1 10.19 -31.70 -3.86
N HIS A 2 10.20 -30.76 -4.81
CA HIS A 2 11.42 -30.02 -5.18
C HIS A 2 11.67 -28.95 -4.09
N THR A 3 12.67 -29.15 -3.26
CA THR A 3 13.24 -28.12 -2.37
C THR A 3 13.90 -27.04 -3.25
N ARG A 4 13.11 -26.12 -3.74
CA ARG A 4 13.64 -24.91 -4.41
C ARG A 4 14.47 -24.18 -3.36
N SER A 5 15.78 -24.09 -3.56
CA SER A 5 16.71 -23.44 -2.62
C SER A 5 16.17 -22.07 -2.23
N TRP A 6 15.98 -21.81 -0.94
CA TRP A 6 15.48 -20.54 -0.36
C TRP A 6 16.19 -19.30 -0.95
N LYS A 7 17.47 -19.43 -1.30
CA LYS A 7 18.24 -18.38 -1.96
C LYS A 7 17.71 -18.02 -3.37
N LYS A 8 17.20 -19.01 -4.13
CA LYS A 8 16.61 -18.77 -5.46
C LYS A 8 15.21 -18.15 -5.40
N GLU A 9 14.50 -18.28 -4.28
CA GLU A 9 13.20 -17.64 -4.08
C GLU A 9 13.35 -16.18 -3.61
N ILE A 10 14.42 -15.85 -2.88
CA ILE A 10 14.68 -14.49 -2.36
C ILE A 10 15.27 -13.59 -3.43
N LEU A 11 16.24 -14.09 -4.21
CA LEU A 11 16.98 -13.32 -5.21
C LEU A 11 16.30 -13.40 -6.59
N THR A 12 15.09 -12.83 -6.68
CA THR A 12 14.41 -12.63 -7.97
C THR A 12 14.43 -11.16 -8.35
N ILE A 13 14.41 -10.86 -9.66
CA ILE A 13 14.38 -9.48 -10.16
C ILE A 13 13.19 -8.70 -9.58
N PRO A 14 11.95 -9.25 -9.55
CA PRO A 14 10.83 -8.56 -8.91
C PRO A 14 11.09 -8.22 -7.44
N ASN A 15 11.59 -9.18 -6.64
CA ASN A 15 11.88 -8.93 -5.22
C ASN A 15 12.92 -7.82 -5.03
N ALA A 16 13.97 -7.79 -5.88
CA ALA A 16 14.99 -6.73 -5.84
C ALA A 16 14.38 -5.36 -6.15
N LEU A 17 13.45 -5.28 -7.11
CA LEU A 17 12.74 -4.04 -7.45
C LEU A 17 11.80 -3.59 -6.32
N SER A 18 11.12 -4.51 -5.62
CA SER A 18 10.30 -4.19 -4.45
C SER A 18 11.15 -3.66 -3.28
N VAL A 19 12.34 -4.26 -3.03
CA VAL A 19 13.29 -3.76 -2.03
C VAL A 19 13.83 -2.38 -2.44
N PHE A 20 14.18 -2.19 -3.71
CA PHE A 20 14.62 -0.90 -4.24
C PHE A 20 13.54 0.19 -4.02
N ARG A 21 12.27 -0.13 -4.28
CA ARG A 21 11.14 0.76 -4.03
C ARG A 21 11.04 1.15 -2.55
N ILE A 22 11.19 0.20 -1.64
CA ILE A 22 11.21 0.48 -0.19
C ILE A 22 12.39 1.41 0.18
N ALA A 23 13.56 1.18 -0.42
CA ALA A 23 14.74 2.02 -0.17
C ALA A 23 14.60 3.46 -0.71
N LEU A 24 13.78 3.67 -1.75
CA LEU A 24 13.49 5.00 -2.29
C LEU A 24 12.56 5.82 -1.38
N ILE A 25 11.78 5.19 -0.49
CA ILE A 25 10.85 5.89 0.40
C ILE A 25 11.55 6.95 1.26
N PRO A 26 12.57 6.62 2.06
CA PRO A 26 13.26 7.61 2.87
C PRO A 26 13.97 8.68 2.02
N VAL A 27 14.38 8.34 0.80
CA VAL A 27 15.05 9.26 -0.11
C VAL A 27 14.09 10.36 -0.57
N TYR A 28 12.94 9.99 -1.17
CA TYR A 28 11.97 11.01 -1.60
C TYR A 28 11.34 11.75 -0.42
N LEU A 29 11.18 11.11 0.73
CA LEU A 29 10.67 11.75 1.95
C LEU A 29 11.63 12.86 2.43
N LYS A 30 12.93 12.57 2.51
CA LYS A 30 13.95 13.58 2.86
C LYS A 30 13.95 14.74 1.87
N ILE A 31 13.97 14.46 0.57
CA ILE A 31 14.00 15.46 -0.50
C ILE A 31 12.73 16.32 -0.49
N TYR A 32 11.56 15.72 -0.19
CA TYR A 32 10.30 16.44 -0.05
C TYR A 32 10.32 17.41 1.15
N LEU A 33 10.92 16.98 2.28
CA LEU A 33 11.08 17.82 3.47
C LEU A 33 12.07 18.97 3.24
N GLU A 34 13.03 18.81 2.32
CA GLU A 34 13.92 19.87 1.85
C GLU A 34 13.24 20.82 0.83
N GLU A 35 11.92 20.71 0.65
CA GLU A 35 11.10 21.50 -0.30
C GLU A 35 11.46 21.32 -1.78
N LYS A 36 12.28 20.34 -2.14
CA LYS A 36 12.65 19.99 -3.52
C LYS A 36 11.58 19.09 -4.17
N TYR A 37 10.36 19.62 -4.29
CA TYR A 37 9.17 18.83 -4.68
C TYR A 37 9.29 18.17 -6.04
N THR A 38 9.84 18.86 -7.05
CA THR A 38 10.03 18.31 -8.40
C THR A 38 10.95 17.09 -8.38
N LEU A 39 12.05 17.16 -7.64
CA LEU A 39 12.99 16.05 -7.52
C LEU A 39 12.35 14.86 -6.76
N ALA A 40 11.64 15.13 -5.67
CA ALA A 40 10.90 14.12 -4.93
C ALA A 40 9.84 13.43 -5.83
N ALA A 41 9.12 14.21 -6.65
CA ALA A 41 8.14 13.70 -7.61
C ALA A 41 8.78 12.82 -8.69
N MET A 42 9.96 13.18 -9.21
CA MET A 42 10.69 12.35 -10.17
C MET A 42 11.11 11.02 -9.55
N ILE A 43 11.60 11.02 -8.30
CA ILE A 43 11.98 9.77 -7.60
C ILE A 43 10.75 8.89 -7.35
N LEU A 44 9.62 9.48 -6.96
CA LEU A 44 8.37 8.74 -6.83
C LEU A 44 7.92 8.15 -8.17
N ALA A 45 8.01 8.91 -9.27
CA ALA A 45 7.67 8.42 -10.61
C ALA A 45 8.54 7.22 -11.00
N VAL A 46 9.85 7.28 -10.75
CA VAL A 46 10.75 6.12 -10.94
C VAL A 46 10.31 4.94 -10.09
N SER A 47 9.96 5.16 -8.83
CA SER A 47 9.45 4.12 -7.94
C SER A 47 8.17 3.45 -8.48
N CYS A 48 7.21 4.24 -8.98
CA CYS A 48 5.99 3.73 -9.59
C CYS A 48 6.26 2.97 -10.91
N LEU A 49 7.20 3.45 -11.74
CA LEU A 49 7.58 2.77 -12.97
C LEU A 49 8.23 1.42 -12.70
N THR A 50 9.07 1.32 -11.66
CA THR A 50 9.67 0.03 -11.27
C THR A 50 8.61 -0.98 -10.86
N ASP A 51 7.54 -0.56 -10.18
CA ASP A 51 6.39 -1.40 -9.82
C ASP A 51 5.64 -1.97 -11.03
N LEU A 52 5.43 -1.12 -12.04
CA LEU A 52 4.79 -1.57 -13.29
C LEU A 52 5.66 -2.58 -14.07
N VAL A 53 6.98 -2.41 -13.98
CA VAL A 53 7.94 -3.26 -14.68
C VAL A 53 8.09 -4.60 -13.97
N ASP A 54 8.22 -4.61 -12.62
CA ASP A 54 8.40 -5.85 -11.85
C ASP A 54 7.19 -6.78 -11.97
N GLY A 55 5.96 -6.24 -11.90
CA GLY A 55 4.74 -7.01 -12.11
C GLY A 55 4.61 -7.62 -13.51
N LYS A 56 5.13 -6.94 -14.56
CA LYS A 56 5.18 -7.47 -15.93
C LYS A 56 6.24 -8.56 -16.05
N ILE A 57 7.43 -8.33 -15.49
CA ILE A 57 8.55 -9.29 -15.50
C ILE A 57 8.15 -10.56 -14.75
N ALA A 58 7.59 -10.43 -13.54
CA ALA A 58 7.18 -11.57 -12.73
C ALA A 58 6.21 -12.48 -13.49
N ARG A 59 5.24 -11.91 -14.18
CA ARG A 59 4.25 -12.67 -14.99
C ARG A 59 4.86 -13.27 -16.24
N LYS A 60 5.68 -12.50 -16.99
CA LYS A 60 6.27 -12.96 -18.26
C LYS A 60 7.28 -14.08 -18.07
N PHE A 61 8.06 -14.05 -17.00
CA PHE A 61 9.14 -14.99 -16.73
C PHE A 61 8.81 -16.06 -15.67
N ASN A 62 7.53 -16.13 -15.21
CA ASN A 62 7.10 -17.06 -14.14
C ASN A 62 7.99 -16.98 -12.88
N MET A 63 8.47 -15.77 -12.55
CA MET A 63 9.31 -15.51 -11.37
C MET A 63 8.49 -15.17 -10.13
N ILE A 64 7.31 -15.77 -9.98
CA ILE A 64 6.46 -15.56 -8.81
C ILE A 64 7.07 -16.31 -7.63
N SER A 65 7.56 -15.57 -6.63
CA SER A 65 8.11 -16.14 -5.40
C SER A 65 7.14 -15.97 -4.22
N ASN A 66 7.25 -16.85 -3.22
CA ASN A 66 6.47 -16.71 -1.99
C ASN A 66 6.86 -15.44 -1.21
N VAL A 67 8.13 -15.03 -1.29
CA VAL A 67 8.65 -13.80 -0.70
C VAL A 67 8.05 -12.59 -1.41
N GLY A 68 7.99 -12.58 -2.75
CA GLY A 68 7.39 -11.49 -3.53
C GLY A 68 5.92 -11.25 -3.20
N LYS A 69 5.14 -12.33 -3.02
CA LYS A 69 3.71 -12.21 -2.63
C LYS A 69 3.48 -11.44 -1.33
N VAL A 70 4.49 -11.36 -0.46
CA VAL A 70 4.44 -10.60 0.80
C VAL A 70 5.12 -9.24 0.64
N LEU A 71 6.25 -9.20 -0.09
CA LEU A 71 7.08 -8.02 -0.24
C LEU A 71 6.38 -6.93 -1.06
N ASP A 72 5.68 -7.31 -2.15
CA ASP A 72 4.98 -6.36 -3.01
C ASP A 72 3.86 -5.61 -2.28
N PRO A 73 2.90 -6.29 -1.60
CA PRO A 73 1.90 -5.58 -0.81
C PRO A 73 2.49 -4.74 0.32
N LEU A 74 3.62 -5.17 0.89
CA LEU A 74 4.32 -4.40 1.92
C LEU A 74 4.91 -3.11 1.33
N ALA A 75 5.60 -3.21 0.19
CA ALA A 75 6.17 -2.05 -0.51
C ALA A 75 5.08 -1.03 -0.89
N ASP A 76 3.92 -1.49 -1.38
CA ASP A 76 2.78 -0.65 -1.72
C ASP A 76 2.26 0.12 -0.48
N LYS A 77 2.07 -0.58 0.64
CA LYS A 77 1.62 0.02 1.91
C LYS A 77 2.62 1.03 2.45
N LEU A 78 3.91 0.71 2.40
CA LEU A 78 4.97 1.63 2.83
C LEU A 78 5.06 2.86 1.92
N THR A 79 4.85 2.70 0.61
CA THR A 79 4.77 3.84 -0.33
C THR A 79 3.60 4.76 0.00
N GLN A 80 2.40 4.20 0.25
CA GLN A 80 1.23 4.99 0.69
C GLN A 80 1.49 5.73 2.00
N LEU A 81 2.11 5.05 2.97
CA LEU A 81 2.50 5.65 4.24
C LEU A 81 3.50 6.79 4.03
N GLY A 82 4.53 6.59 3.21
CA GLY A 82 5.52 7.61 2.87
C GLY A 82 4.88 8.86 2.24
N LEU A 83 3.96 8.67 1.29
CA LEU A 83 3.20 9.77 0.68
C LEU A 83 2.34 10.52 1.71
N LEU A 84 1.61 9.80 2.56
CA LEU A 84 0.81 10.39 3.62
C LEU A 84 1.68 11.18 4.62
N LEU A 85 2.84 10.65 5.00
CA LEU A 85 3.80 11.35 5.87
C LEU A 85 4.27 12.66 5.23
N CYS A 86 4.74 12.63 3.98
CA CYS A 86 5.16 13.83 3.26
C CYS A 86 4.06 14.90 3.23
N LEU A 87 2.89 14.53 2.78
CA LEU A 87 1.78 15.45 2.57
C LEU A 87 1.16 15.95 3.89
N SER A 88 1.19 15.12 4.94
CA SER A 88 0.65 15.46 6.27
C SER A 88 1.43 16.59 6.95
N VAL A 89 2.70 16.78 6.62
CA VAL A 89 3.52 17.89 7.17
C VAL A 89 2.91 19.24 6.79
N ARG A 90 2.41 19.36 5.56
CA ARG A 90 1.90 20.63 5.01
C ARG A 90 0.40 20.84 5.22
N ARG A 91 -0.39 19.78 5.36
CA ARG A 91 -1.85 19.84 5.33
C ARG A 91 -2.48 19.15 6.53
N ARG A 92 -3.19 19.93 7.37
CA ARG A 92 -3.79 19.43 8.62
C ARG A 92 -4.75 18.24 8.41
N LEU A 93 -5.58 18.29 7.35
CA LEU A 93 -6.56 17.22 7.09
C LEU A 93 -5.90 15.87 6.79
N LEU A 94 -4.73 15.89 6.13
CA LEU A 94 -3.97 14.67 5.82
C LEU A 94 -3.33 14.04 7.07
N LYS A 95 -3.13 14.80 8.15
CA LYS A 95 -2.72 14.21 9.45
C LYS A 95 -3.81 13.29 10.02
N TYR A 96 -5.06 13.72 9.94
CA TYR A 96 -6.19 12.87 10.35
C TYR A 96 -6.33 11.64 9.45
N LEU A 97 -6.18 11.82 8.13
CA LEU A 97 -6.19 10.71 7.19
C LEU A 97 -5.08 9.70 7.48
N LEU A 98 -3.86 10.17 7.82
CA LEU A 98 -2.74 9.33 8.24
C LEU A 98 -3.07 8.50 9.47
N VAL A 99 -3.64 9.13 10.50
CA VAL A 99 -4.01 8.41 11.74
C VAL A 99 -5.06 7.33 11.46
N ILE A 100 -6.10 7.66 10.69
CA ILE A 100 -7.16 6.70 10.34
C ILE A 100 -6.61 5.58 9.45
N PHE A 101 -5.73 5.90 8.51
CA PHE A 101 -5.02 4.91 7.70
C PHE A 101 -4.25 3.93 8.59
N LEU A 102 -3.45 4.41 9.53
CA LEU A 102 -2.69 3.56 10.45
C LEU A 102 -3.61 2.68 11.31
N ILE A 103 -4.65 3.26 11.91
CA ILE A 103 -5.63 2.49 12.70
C ILE A 103 -6.22 1.36 11.87
N LYS A 104 -6.65 1.65 10.65
CA LYS A 104 -7.25 0.66 9.75
C LYS A 104 -6.24 -0.44 9.37
N GLU A 105 -5.01 -0.08 9.02
CA GLU A 105 -3.99 -1.07 8.61
C GLU A 105 -3.58 -1.97 9.78
N PHE A 106 -3.34 -1.40 10.97
CA PHE A 106 -3.02 -2.18 12.17
C PHE A 106 -4.18 -3.09 12.58
N TRP A 107 -5.42 -2.58 12.59
CA TRP A 107 -6.58 -3.38 12.90
C TRP A 107 -6.73 -4.55 11.91
N GLN A 108 -6.59 -4.29 10.61
CA GLN A 108 -6.69 -5.31 9.57
C GLN A 108 -5.61 -6.38 9.72
N LEU A 109 -4.37 -5.99 10.02
CA LEU A 109 -3.28 -6.92 10.30
C LEU A 109 -3.58 -7.80 11.51
N PHE A 110 -4.05 -7.18 12.61
CA PHE A 110 -4.42 -7.89 13.84
C PHE A 110 -5.57 -8.89 13.60
N ALA A 111 -6.61 -8.45 12.90
CA ALA A 111 -7.77 -9.27 12.57
C ALA A 111 -7.37 -10.47 11.67
N MET A 112 -6.49 -10.24 10.71
CA MET A 112 -5.93 -11.30 9.85
C MET A 112 -5.16 -12.33 10.68
N LEU A 113 -4.24 -11.88 11.54
CA LEU A 113 -3.45 -12.77 12.39
C LEU A 113 -4.32 -13.57 13.36
N ALA A 114 -5.34 -12.92 13.95
CA ALA A 114 -6.29 -13.59 14.83
C ALA A 114 -7.14 -14.64 14.10
N ALA A 115 -7.54 -14.36 12.85
CA ALA A 115 -8.25 -15.32 12.02
C ALA A 115 -7.37 -16.54 11.66
N MET A 116 -6.13 -16.28 11.25
CA MET A 116 -5.15 -17.35 10.93
C MET A 116 -4.88 -18.27 12.13
N ARG A 117 -4.75 -17.71 13.35
CA ARG A 117 -4.62 -18.51 14.58
C ARG A 117 -5.82 -19.41 14.86
N ARG A 118 -6.99 -19.09 14.29
CA ARG A 118 -8.22 -19.89 14.40
C ARG A 118 -8.41 -20.83 13.19
N GLY A 119 -7.38 -21.04 12.37
CA GLY A 119 -7.47 -21.83 11.16
C GLY A 119 -8.35 -21.22 10.07
N LYS A 120 -8.55 -19.90 10.07
CA LYS A 120 -9.43 -19.21 9.13
C LYS A 120 -8.65 -18.19 8.30
N ALA A 121 -8.97 -18.09 7.02
CA ALA A 121 -8.38 -17.08 6.15
C ALA A 121 -9.44 -16.40 5.29
N LEU A 122 -9.21 -15.13 4.99
CA LEU A 122 -10.00 -14.39 4.02
C LEU A 122 -9.53 -14.76 2.60
N ASN A 123 -10.47 -15.09 1.70
CA ASN A 123 -10.12 -15.42 0.31
C ASN A 123 -9.77 -14.14 -0.49
N GLY A 124 -8.57 -13.65 -0.28
CA GLY A 124 -8.03 -12.47 -0.95
C GLY A 124 -8.52 -11.13 -0.37
N ALA A 125 -8.14 -10.05 -1.03
CA ALA A 125 -8.54 -8.71 -0.63
C ALA A 125 -10.00 -8.41 -1.03
N LEU A 126 -10.76 -7.79 -0.11
CA LEU A 126 -12.13 -7.33 -0.40
C LEU A 126 -12.12 -6.27 -1.51
N TRP A 127 -13.20 -6.22 -2.28
CA TRP A 127 -13.34 -5.26 -3.37
C TRP A 127 -13.28 -3.81 -2.86
N SER A 128 -13.94 -3.53 -1.75
CA SER A 128 -13.87 -2.24 -1.04
C SER A 128 -12.44 -1.83 -0.71
N GLY A 129 -11.62 -2.78 -0.26
CA GLY A 129 -10.20 -2.54 0.02
C GLY A 129 -9.40 -2.20 -1.23
N LYS A 130 -9.62 -2.90 -2.35
CA LYS A 130 -8.95 -2.62 -3.63
C LYS A 130 -9.29 -1.22 -4.12
N VAL A 131 -10.56 -0.85 -4.15
CA VAL A 131 -11.01 0.48 -4.57
C VAL A 131 -10.45 1.56 -3.67
N SER A 132 -10.56 1.40 -2.35
CA SER A 132 -10.02 2.35 -1.38
C SER A 132 -8.51 2.59 -1.55
N THR A 133 -7.75 1.51 -1.76
CA THR A 133 -6.30 1.59 -1.99
C THR A 133 -5.97 2.34 -3.29
N THR A 134 -6.70 2.06 -4.37
CA THR A 134 -6.52 2.74 -5.67
C THR A 134 -6.84 4.23 -5.57
N VAL A 135 -7.99 4.59 -4.96
CA VAL A 135 -8.40 5.99 -4.77
C VAL A 135 -7.39 6.73 -3.90
N LEU A 136 -6.95 6.11 -2.82
CA LEU A 136 -5.95 6.70 -1.92
C LEU A 136 -4.63 6.95 -2.68
N PHE A 137 -4.10 5.95 -3.37
CA PHE A 137 -2.83 6.07 -4.09
C PHE A 137 -2.90 7.12 -5.21
N ALA A 138 -3.98 7.13 -6.01
CA ALA A 138 -4.18 8.12 -7.07
C ALA A 138 -4.29 9.54 -6.51
N SER A 139 -5.06 9.74 -5.45
CA SER A 139 -5.26 11.07 -4.83
C SER A 139 -3.97 11.58 -4.19
N LEU A 140 -3.25 10.73 -3.44
CA LEU A 140 -1.97 11.11 -2.83
C LEU A 140 -0.90 11.37 -3.89
N GLY A 141 -0.86 10.55 -4.94
CA GLY A 141 0.03 10.74 -6.08
C GLY A 141 -0.22 12.09 -6.77
N LEU A 142 -1.47 12.44 -7.05
CA LEU A 142 -1.83 13.74 -7.62
C LEU A 142 -1.39 14.91 -6.71
N MET A 143 -1.68 14.84 -5.41
CA MET A 143 -1.27 15.89 -4.47
C MET A 143 0.26 16.01 -4.38
N PHE A 144 0.97 14.91 -4.50
CA PHE A 144 2.43 14.90 -4.44
C PHE A 144 3.08 15.46 -5.72
N LEU A 145 2.53 15.11 -6.89
CA LEU A 145 3.00 15.57 -8.19
C LEU A 145 2.66 17.04 -8.44
N PHE A 146 1.59 17.56 -7.83
CA PHE A 146 1.13 18.95 -7.97
C PHE A 146 1.15 19.69 -6.64
N PRO A 147 2.32 20.04 -6.10
CA PRO A 147 2.46 20.69 -4.78
C PRO A 147 1.79 22.08 -4.71
N GLY A 148 1.58 22.74 -5.87
CA GLY A 148 0.83 24.00 -6.01
C GLY A 148 -0.69 23.83 -6.01
N MET A 149 -1.23 22.62 -5.83
CA MET A 149 -2.67 22.39 -5.77
C MET A 149 -3.33 23.20 -4.66
N SER A 150 -4.50 23.82 -4.97
CA SER A 150 -5.26 24.60 -4.00
C SER A 150 -5.65 23.76 -2.77
N ASP A 151 -5.71 24.40 -1.60
CA ASP A 151 -6.10 23.72 -0.37
C ASP A 151 -7.53 23.17 -0.46
N ARG A 152 -8.42 23.85 -1.17
CA ARG A 152 -9.79 23.37 -1.40
C ARG A 152 -9.80 22.05 -2.16
N THR A 153 -9.07 21.96 -3.26
CA THR A 153 -8.99 20.73 -4.08
C THR A 153 -8.36 19.58 -3.30
N ALA A 154 -7.26 19.86 -2.59
CA ALA A 154 -6.59 18.84 -1.77
C ALA A 154 -7.47 18.34 -0.62
N ASN A 155 -8.24 19.23 0.03
CA ASN A 155 -9.17 18.85 1.08
C ASN A 155 -10.32 17.99 0.54
N VAL A 156 -10.84 18.29 -0.65
CA VAL A 156 -11.86 17.45 -1.31
C VAL A 156 -11.32 16.06 -1.60
N LEU A 157 -10.12 15.96 -2.17
CA LEU A 157 -9.48 14.65 -2.41
C LEU A 157 -9.24 13.87 -1.10
N ALA A 158 -8.79 14.56 -0.05
CA ALA A 158 -8.60 13.95 1.26
C ALA A 158 -9.91 13.43 1.88
N LEU A 159 -11.00 14.18 1.73
CA LEU A 159 -12.34 13.73 2.20
C LEU A 159 -12.85 12.54 1.40
N ILE A 160 -12.62 12.51 0.09
CA ILE A 160 -12.95 11.35 -0.75
C ILE A 160 -12.16 10.13 -0.26
N CYS A 161 -10.84 10.27 -0.06
CA CYS A 161 -10.01 9.20 0.48
C CYS A 161 -10.50 8.71 1.84
N LEU A 162 -10.87 9.63 2.73
CA LEU A 162 -11.40 9.31 4.05
C LEU A 162 -12.69 8.50 3.96
N GLY A 163 -13.62 8.90 3.10
CA GLY A 163 -14.89 8.18 2.87
C GLY A 163 -14.65 6.74 2.40
N PHE A 164 -13.80 6.54 1.38
CA PHE A 164 -13.45 5.21 0.90
C PHE A 164 -12.69 4.37 1.93
N LEU A 165 -11.81 4.99 2.72
CA LEU A 165 -11.06 4.33 3.77
C LEU A 165 -11.97 3.82 4.88
N LEU A 166 -12.91 4.64 5.35
CA LEU A 166 -13.89 4.28 6.37
C LEU A 166 -14.87 3.21 5.85
N TYR A 167 -15.33 3.32 4.61
CA TYR A 167 -16.16 2.31 3.98
C TYR A 167 -15.45 0.95 3.91
N ALA A 168 -14.20 0.93 3.43
CA ALA A 168 -13.40 -0.29 3.39
C ALA A 168 -13.15 -0.85 4.79
N PHE A 169 -12.85 0.00 5.77
CA PHE A 169 -12.66 -0.41 7.16
C PHE A 169 -13.91 -1.11 7.71
N GLY A 170 -15.08 -0.50 7.54
CA GLY A 170 -16.36 -1.11 7.98
C GLY A 170 -16.63 -2.47 7.32
N ASP A 171 -16.30 -2.62 6.02
CA ASP A 171 -16.47 -3.87 5.29
C ASP A 171 -15.52 -4.97 5.82
N TYR A 172 -14.26 -4.63 6.11
CA TYR A 172 -13.32 -5.56 6.76
C TYR A 172 -13.75 -5.94 8.18
N VAL A 173 -14.25 -4.99 8.98
CA VAL A 173 -14.78 -5.27 10.32
C VAL A 173 -15.94 -6.28 10.23
N LYS A 174 -16.87 -6.07 9.31
CA LYS A 174 -17.98 -7.00 9.05
C LYS A 174 -17.48 -8.37 8.59
N ALA A 175 -16.45 -8.41 7.74
CA ALA A 175 -15.90 -9.66 7.24
C ALA A 175 -15.23 -10.49 8.33
N TYR A 176 -14.45 -9.87 9.22
CA TYR A 176 -13.69 -10.59 10.25
C TYR A 176 -14.52 -10.89 11.53
N LEU A 177 -15.47 -10.03 11.89
CA LEU A 177 -16.32 -10.21 13.09
C LEU A 177 -17.67 -10.86 12.78
N GLY A 178 -18.16 -10.77 11.54
CA GLY A 178 -19.40 -11.38 11.10
C GLY A 178 -19.23 -12.86 10.72
N LYS A 179 -20.33 -13.63 10.77
CA LYS A 179 -20.41 -14.99 10.19
C LYS A 179 -20.48 -14.93 8.64
N ASN A 180 -19.49 -14.32 8.01
CA ASN A 180 -19.54 -14.07 6.57
C ASN A 180 -18.94 -15.26 5.79
N LYS A 181 -19.61 -15.69 4.71
CA LYS A 181 -19.19 -16.74 3.76
C LYS A 181 -17.86 -16.48 3.03
N LYS A 182 -17.17 -15.37 3.34
CA LYS A 182 -15.88 -14.99 2.72
C LYS A 182 -14.65 -15.47 3.52
N ILE A 183 -14.87 -16.04 4.70
CA ILE A 183 -13.82 -16.65 5.52
C ILE A 183 -13.91 -18.16 5.37
N TYR A 184 -12.82 -18.77 4.97
CA TYR A 184 -12.71 -20.22 4.79
C TYR A 184 -11.85 -20.83 5.90
N ASP A 185 -12.18 -22.07 6.28
CA ASP A 185 -11.32 -22.84 7.15
C ASP A 185 -10.08 -23.26 6.37
N LEU A 186 -8.91 -23.13 7.01
CA LEU A 186 -7.64 -23.62 6.47
C LEU A 186 -7.58 -25.12 6.80
N GLU A 187 -7.69 -26.00 5.79
CA GLU A 187 -7.43 -27.42 5.90
C GLU A 187 -5.95 -27.70 6.15
#